data_699d93b87861e6132d8c91625bde418e
#
_entry.id   699d93b87861e6132d8c91625bde418e
#
_cell.length_a   1.000
_cell.length_b   1.000
_cell.length_c   1.000
_cell.angle_alpha   90.00
_cell.angle_beta   90.00
_cell.angle_gamma   90.00
#
_symmetry.space_group_name_H-M   'P 1'
#
loop_
_entity.id
_entity.type
_entity.pdbx_description
1 polymer ?
#
loop_
_entity_poly.entity_id
_entity_poly.type
_entity_poly.pdbx_seq_one_letter_code
_entity_poly.pdbx_strand_id
1 'polypeptide(L)'
;MILVLVAAFLVLLFAGIPIAYILGLVALLGISQLNSISLITVVQKMFTGLNSFTLLAVPLFVLAANIMNRAKISEKLIQFCNGIVGRFPGGLAYANVLVSMLFAGISGSSQADTAGIGSNLIPAMEEEGYNQETSVGVTAASSTIGIVIPPSIPMVVYSSVAGASIGALFLGGVVPGILIGLGQMFVIFMGNKKYHYPKQDPMSFKDFLKLAIKCLPPVLTPVIIIGGVIGGLCTATESAAIACIYAIILGVFVFKNLSLKDVKPLLYDTLRTSATSLFALATANALGQLLSYYNVSTSVQQMFATYFPYKWQFLLAVIGFYLFLGTFMDAIPAMILFVPVLMPVATAFGITPVQLGLIIVITLAVGQVTPPYGLCLLIAGRISGMSVQKSFKAVIPYIMVSVVVVVLIAFLPDIAFALPKLIKPEWF
;
A
#
# COMPACT_ATOMS: atom_id res chain seq x y z
N MET A 1 28.27 15.10 -12.72
CA MET A 1 27.95 14.86 -11.31
C MET A 1 26.71 13.94 -11.14
N ILE A 2 25.55 14.26 -11.71
CA ILE A 2 24.33 13.42 -11.60
C ILE A 2 24.60 11.96 -12.00
N LEU A 3 25.32 11.71 -13.09
CA LEU A 3 25.72 10.35 -13.52
C LEU A 3 26.55 9.61 -12.47
N VAL A 4 27.42 10.30 -11.75
CA VAL A 4 28.20 9.70 -10.65
C VAL A 4 27.29 9.31 -9.48
N LEU A 5 26.32 10.14 -9.14
CA LEU A 5 25.35 9.85 -8.07
C LEU A 5 24.42 8.69 -8.44
N VAL A 6 23.99 8.63 -9.70
CA VAL A 6 23.20 7.49 -10.22
C VAL A 6 24.03 6.21 -10.22
N ALA A 7 25.29 6.27 -10.66
CA ALA A 7 26.19 5.14 -10.63
C ALA A 7 26.43 4.65 -9.18
N ALA A 8 26.71 5.57 -8.25
CA ALA A 8 26.86 5.25 -6.83
C ALA A 8 25.59 4.59 -6.26
N PHE A 9 24.40 5.14 -6.57
CA PHE A 9 23.11 4.55 -6.18
C PHE A 9 22.98 3.11 -6.68
N LEU A 10 23.23 2.88 -7.97
CA LEU A 10 23.12 1.54 -8.58
C LEU A 10 24.14 0.55 -7.98
N VAL A 11 25.39 0.97 -7.80
CA VAL A 11 26.44 0.11 -7.20
C VAL A 11 26.03 -0.31 -5.77
N LEU A 12 25.57 0.64 -4.94
CA LEU A 12 25.14 0.34 -3.58
C LEU A 12 23.88 -0.54 -3.57
N LEU A 13 22.98 -0.35 -4.53
CA LEU A 13 21.76 -1.16 -4.69
C LEU A 13 22.13 -2.62 -5.03
N PHE A 14 23.02 -2.83 -6.01
CA PHE A 14 23.47 -4.18 -6.37
C PHE A 14 24.36 -4.82 -5.31
N ALA A 15 25.00 -4.03 -4.45
CA ALA A 15 25.71 -4.52 -3.28
C ALA A 15 24.74 -5.01 -2.16
N GLY A 16 23.43 -4.87 -2.33
CA GLY A 16 22.42 -5.34 -1.38
C GLY A 16 22.24 -4.45 -0.14
N ILE A 17 22.71 -3.21 -0.18
CA ILE A 17 22.54 -2.26 0.92
C ILE A 17 21.05 -1.84 0.97
N PRO A 18 20.41 -1.75 2.17
CA PRO A 18 19.04 -1.30 2.27
C PRO A 18 18.88 0.14 1.75
N ILE A 19 17.80 0.36 0.96
CA ILE A 19 17.57 1.61 0.21
C ILE A 19 17.64 2.86 1.10
N ALA A 20 17.12 2.80 2.31
CA ALA A 20 17.17 3.92 3.24
C ALA A 20 18.62 4.42 3.51
N TYR A 21 19.57 3.51 3.61
CA TYR A 21 20.99 3.89 3.75
C TYR A 21 21.58 4.40 2.44
N ILE A 22 21.21 3.80 1.31
CA ILE A 22 21.67 4.25 -0.02
C ILE A 22 21.28 5.71 -0.25
N LEU A 23 20.00 6.05 0.03
CA LEU A 23 19.50 7.41 -0.15
C LEU A 23 20.29 8.43 0.69
N GLY A 24 20.57 8.10 1.96
CA GLY A 24 21.37 8.94 2.85
C GLY A 24 22.84 9.09 2.38
N LEU A 25 23.47 7.98 1.98
CA LEU A 25 24.85 7.98 1.51
C LEU A 25 25.01 8.77 0.20
N VAL A 26 24.07 8.59 -0.74
CA VAL A 26 24.09 9.35 -2.00
C VAL A 26 23.84 10.85 -1.76
N ALA A 27 22.95 11.20 -0.81
CA ALA A 27 22.74 12.58 -0.40
C ALA A 27 24.01 13.20 0.21
N LEU A 28 24.70 12.46 1.09
CA LEU A 28 25.98 12.90 1.68
C LEU A 28 27.06 13.07 0.62
N LEU A 29 27.22 12.08 -0.28
CA LEU A 29 28.20 12.17 -1.38
C LEU A 29 27.90 13.35 -2.30
N GLY A 30 26.64 13.57 -2.66
CA GLY A 30 26.28 14.68 -3.54
C GLY A 30 26.47 16.05 -2.92
N ILE A 31 26.12 16.22 -1.64
CA ILE A 31 26.30 17.50 -0.93
C ILE A 31 27.78 17.76 -0.63
N SER A 32 28.59 16.73 -0.35
CA SER A 32 30.03 16.91 -0.13
C SER A 32 30.78 17.48 -1.33
N GLN A 33 30.22 17.36 -2.54
CA GLN A 33 30.75 17.92 -3.77
C GLN A 33 30.32 19.39 -4.00
N LEU A 34 29.37 19.89 -3.20
CA LEU A 34 28.88 21.27 -3.27
C LEU A 34 29.62 22.11 -2.22
N ASN A 35 30.70 22.77 -2.62
CA ASN A 35 31.56 23.56 -1.73
C ASN A 35 30.83 24.67 -0.96
N SER A 36 29.64 25.08 -1.41
CA SER A 36 28.83 26.15 -0.81
C SER A 36 27.85 25.64 0.24
N ILE A 37 27.70 24.32 0.47
CA ILE A 37 26.66 23.76 1.32
C ILE A 37 27.30 22.85 2.39
N SER A 38 26.96 23.07 3.65
CA SER A 38 27.44 22.26 4.77
C SER A 38 26.77 20.87 4.76
N LEU A 39 27.54 19.82 5.11
CA LEU A 39 27.04 18.46 5.31
C LEU A 39 25.95 18.38 6.40
N ILE A 40 25.92 19.32 7.35
CA ILE A 40 24.87 19.39 8.39
C ILE A 40 23.47 19.56 7.76
N THR A 41 23.40 20.12 6.54
CA THR A 41 22.15 20.28 5.79
C THR A 41 21.46 18.93 5.52
N VAL A 42 22.21 17.84 5.33
CA VAL A 42 21.65 16.50 5.16
C VAL A 42 20.84 16.12 6.41
N VAL A 43 21.47 16.25 7.58
CA VAL A 43 20.86 15.91 8.87
C VAL A 43 19.67 16.82 9.15
N GLN A 44 19.80 18.14 8.92
CA GLN A 44 18.69 19.08 9.06
C GLN A 44 17.50 18.70 8.18
N LYS A 45 17.72 18.31 6.92
CA LYS A 45 16.65 17.90 6.00
C LYS A 45 16.03 16.56 6.39
N MET A 46 16.81 15.64 6.94
CA MET A 46 16.27 14.42 7.52
C MET A 46 15.29 14.72 8.65
N PHE A 47 15.66 15.59 9.59
CA PHE A 47 14.79 15.96 10.71
C PHE A 47 13.58 16.78 10.26
N THR A 48 13.76 17.78 9.40
CA THR A 48 12.63 18.61 8.91
C THR A 48 11.64 17.79 8.08
N GLY A 49 12.13 16.79 7.32
CA GLY A 49 11.29 15.89 6.55
C GLY A 49 10.41 14.98 7.43
N LEU A 50 10.82 14.70 8.66
CA LEU A 50 10.03 13.94 9.63
C LEU A 50 9.11 14.82 10.48
N ASN A 51 9.37 16.12 10.56
CA ASN A 51 8.61 17.05 11.40
C ASN A 51 7.29 17.46 10.74
N SER A 52 6.38 16.50 10.61
CA SER A 52 5.04 16.70 10.07
C SER A 52 4.01 16.01 10.94
N PHE A 53 2.99 16.75 11.37
CA PHE A 53 1.88 16.21 12.17
C PHE A 53 1.15 15.06 11.43
N THR A 54 1.01 15.18 10.12
CA THR A 54 0.38 14.16 9.28
C THR A 54 1.12 12.82 9.33
N LEU A 55 2.45 12.84 9.42
CA LEU A 55 3.27 11.64 9.46
C LEU A 55 3.14 10.85 10.76
N LEU A 56 2.65 11.45 11.85
CA LEU A 56 2.32 10.73 13.08
C LEU A 56 1.19 9.71 12.86
N ALA A 57 0.37 9.87 11.83
CA ALA A 57 -0.64 8.86 11.47
C ALA A 57 -0.01 7.52 11.08
N VAL A 58 1.22 7.50 10.52
CA VAL A 58 1.91 6.27 10.09
C VAL A 58 2.14 5.30 11.26
N PRO A 59 2.87 5.65 12.34
CA PRO A 59 3.06 4.73 13.46
C PRO A 59 1.74 4.37 14.16
N LEU A 60 0.75 5.27 14.17
CA LEU A 60 -0.55 4.99 14.77
C LEU A 60 -1.35 3.97 13.95
N PHE A 61 -1.41 4.07 12.63
CA PHE A 61 -2.05 3.05 11.79
C PHE A 61 -1.34 1.70 11.89
N VAL A 62 0.01 1.68 11.90
CA VAL A 62 0.78 0.45 12.13
C VAL A 62 0.44 -0.16 13.49
N LEU A 63 0.33 0.66 14.54
CA LEU A 63 -0.05 0.18 15.88
C LEU A 63 -1.47 -0.40 15.89
N ALA A 64 -2.45 0.28 15.28
CA ALA A 64 -3.82 -0.20 15.20
C ALA A 64 -3.89 -1.56 14.49
N ALA A 65 -3.19 -1.71 13.35
CA ALA A 65 -3.11 -2.96 12.60
C ALA A 65 -2.47 -4.09 13.42
N ASN A 66 -1.35 -3.81 14.11
CA ASN A 66 -0.68 -4.79 14.96
C ASN A 66 -1.57 -5.24 16.14
N ILE A 67 -2.30 -4.30 16.77
CA ILE A 67 -3.27 -4.63 17.84
C ILE A 67 -4.36 -5.55 17.29
N MET A 68 -4.94 -5.25 16.14
CA MET A 68 -6.01 -6.04 15.54
C MET A 68 -5.52 -7.43 15.12
N ASN A 69 -4.32 -7.55 14.57
CA ASN A 69 -3.71 -8.83 14.27
C ASN A 69 -3.47 -9.65 15.53
N ARG A 70 -2.91 -9.03 16.57
CA ARG A 70 -2.66 -9.71 17.86
C ARG A 70 -3.94 -10.15 18.54
N ALA A 71 -5.01 -9.37 18.41
CA ALA A 71 -6.35 -9.71 18.91
C ALA A 71 -7.05 -10.81 18.09
N LYS A 72 -6.40 -11.37 17.06
CA LYS A 72 -6.92 -12.42 16.15
C LYS A 72 -8.20 -12.01 15.42
N ILE A 73 -8.34 -10.72 15.14
CA ILE A 73 -9.49 -10.18 14.42
C ILE A 73 -9.48 -10.66 12.96
N SER A 74 -8.29 -10.76 12.36
CA SER A 74 -8.09 -11.27 11.00
C SER A 74 -8.67 -12.68 10.82
N GLU A 75 -8.49 -13.59 11.79
CA GLU A 75 -9.06 -14.95 11.76
C GLU A 75 -10.61 -14.92 11.70
N LYS A 76 -11.23 -13.99 12.42
CA LYS A 76 -12.71 -13.86 12.41
C LYS A 76 -13.21 -13.27 11.10
N LEU A 77 -12.50 -12.31 10.53
CA LEU A 77 -12.83 -11.76 9.22
C LEU A 77 -12.68 -12.81 8.11
N ILE A 78 -11.65 -13.67 8.18
CA ILE A 78 -11.50 -14.81 7.26
C ILE A 78 -12.71 -15.74 7.34
N GLN A 79 -13.12 -16.15 8.56
CA GLN A 79 -14.29 -17.00 8.76
C GLN A 79 -15.56 -16.35 8.20
N PHE A 80 -15.74 -15.04 8.44
CA PHE A 80 -16.90 -14.29 7.94
C PHE A 80 -16.93 -14.24 6.41
N CYS A 81 -15.80 -13.87 5.75
CA CYS A 81 -15.71 -13.84 4.29
C CYS A 81 -15.94 -15.23 3.69
N ASN A 82 -15.40 -16.26 4.35
CA ASN A 82 -15.61 -17.63 3.93
C ASN A 82 -17.08 -18.06 4.07
N GLY A 83 -17.77 -17.60 5.10
CA GLY A 83 -19.22 -17.82 5.25
C GLY A 83 -20.05 -17.22 4.11
N ILE A 84 -19.58 -16.15 3.48
CA ILE A 84 -20.26 -15.50 2.33
C ILE A 84 -20.02 -16.29 1.04
N VAL A 85 -18.76 -16.64 0.76
CA VAL A 85 -18.31 -17.13 -0.56
C VAL A 85 -17.87 -18.59 -0.57
N GLY A 86 -17.71 -19.25 0.57
CA GLY A 86 -17.16 -20.61 0.68
C GLY A 86 -17.95 -21.67 -0.09
N ARG A 87 -19.25 -21.50 -0.27
CA ARG A 87 -20.12 -22.37 -1.06
C ARG A 87 -19.82 -22.40 -2.56
N PHE A 88 -19.08 -21.41 -3.08
CA PHE A 88 -18.73 -21.37 -4.49
C PHE A 88 -17.43 -22.14 -4.76
N PRO A 89 -17.25 -22.73 -5.96
CA PRO A 89 -15.97 -23.29 -6.34
C PRO A 89 -14.87 -22.22 -6.31
N GLY A 90 -13.81 -22.45 -5.56
CA GLY A 90 -12.82 -21.40 -5.29
C GLY A 90 -13.14 -20.51 -4.07
N GLY A 91 -14.05 -20.95 -3.20
CA GLY A 91 -14.57 -20.18 -2.06
C GLY A 91 -13.49 -19.55 -1.18
N LEU A 92 -12.45 -20.30 -0.79
CA LEU A 92 -11.35 -19.76 0.01
C LEU A 92 -10.50 -18.73 -0.76
N ALA A 93 -10.33 -18.88 -2.07
CA ALA A 93 -9.63 -17.89 -2.87
C ALA A 93 -10.44 -16.58 -2.96
N TYR A 94 -11.76 -16.65 -3.12
CA TYR A 94 -12.64 -15.47 -3.03
C TYR A 94 -12.62 -14.86 -1.63
N ALA A 95 -12.66 -15.68 -0.58
CA ALA A 95 -12.57 -15.20 0.79
C ALA A 95 -11.25 -14.47 1.05
N ASN A 96 -10.15 -14.92 0.45
CA ASN A 96 -8.85 -14.27 0.52
C ASN A 96 -8.90 -12.83 -0.04
N VAL A 97 -9.51 -12.65 -1.21
CA VAL A 97 -9.68 -11.31 -1.81
C VAL A 97 -10.61 -10.44 -0.94
N LEU A 98 -11.76 -10.98 -0.51
CA LEU A 98 -12.72 -10.24 0.32
C LEU A 98 -12.12 -9.81 1.65
N VAL A 99 -11.39 -10.73 2.33
CA VAL A 99 -10.76 -10.38 3.59
C VAL A 99 -9.65 -9.35 3.40
N SER A 100 -8.88 -9.42 2.31
CA SER A 100 -7.89 -8.40 1.97
C SER A 100 -8.54 -7.03 1.75
N MET A 101 -9.69 -6.97 1.07
CA MET A 101 -10.46 -5.72 0.90
C MET A 101 -10.96 -5.14 2.23
N LEU A 102 -11.48 -5.98 3.14
CA LEU A 102 -11.95 -5.54 4.44
C LEU A 102 -10.80 -5.17 5.38
N PHE A 103 -9.73 -5.96 5.34
CA PHE A 103 -8.57 -5.76 6.20
C PHE A 103 -7.71 -4.58 5.77
N ALA A 104 -7.70 -4.26 4.48
CA ALA A 104 -7.12 -3.02 3.93
C ALA A 104 -7.62 -1.78 4.68
N GLY A 105 -8.93 -1.74 4.97
CA GLY A 105 -9.56 -0.68 5.76
C GLY A 105 -9.08 -0.57 7.23
N ILE A 106 -8.19 -1.46 7.65
CA ILE A 106 -7.68 -1.53 9.03
C ILE A 106 -6.16 -1.33 9.04
N SER A 107 -5.43 -2.04 8.16
CA SER A 107 -3.97 -2.14 8.20
C SER A 107 -3.25 -1.03 7.46
N GLY A 108 -3.76 -0.62 6.33
CA GLY A 108 -3.12 0.34 5.42
C GLY A 108 -1.77 -0.10 4.86
N SER A 109 -1.44 -1.41 4.97
CA SER A 109 -0.12 -1.97 4.62
C SER A 109 -0.25 -3.32 3.94
N SER A 110 0.11 -3.41 2.67
CA SER A 110 0.11 -4.67 1.91
C SER A 110 1.00 -5.75 2.53
N GLN A 111 2.13 -5.37 3.11
CA GLN A 111 3.07 -6.31 3.72
C GLN A 111 2.48 -6.94 4.99
N ALA A 112 1.81 -6.11 5.83
CA ALA A 112 1.12 -6.59 7.03
C ALA A 112 -0.04 -7.52 6.65
N ASP A 113 -0.77 -7.22 5.58
CA ASP A 113 -1.87 -8.04 5.07
C ASP A 113 -1.35 -9.37 4.54
N THR A 114 -0.27 -9.36 3.73
CA THR A 114 0.33 -10.60 3.23
C THR A 114 0.81 -11.50 4.37
N ALA A 115 1.44 -10.93 5.40
CA ALA A 115 1.91 -11.69 6.54
C ALA A 115 0.75 -12.20 7.41
N GLY A 116 -0.21 -11.32 7.76
CA GLY A 116 -1.30 -11.62 8.69
C GLY A 116 -2.35 -12.55 8.07
N ILE A 117 -2.83 -12.26 6.87
CA ILE A 117 -3.83 -13.06 6.16
C ILE A 117 -3.17 -14.30 5.56
N GLY A 118 -2.00 -14.12 4.92
CA GLY A 118 -1.31 -15.18 4.21
C GLY A 118 -0.87 -16.32 5.11
N SER A 119 -0.41 -16.05 6.34
CA SER A 119 -0.04 -17.08 7.31
C SER A 119 -1.18 -18.04 7.68
N ASN A 120 -2.42 -17.58 7.55
CA ASN A 120 -3.61 -18.40 7.82
C ASN A 120 -4.18 -19.01 6.53
N LEU A 121 -4.32 -18.21 5.46
CA LEU A 121 -5.04 -18.65 4.27
C LEU A 121 -4.20 -19.49 3.31
N ILE A 122 -2.90 -19.24 3.17
CA ILE A 122 -2.06 -20.06 2.27
C ILE A 122 -2.06 -21.51 2.70
N PRO A 123 -1.74 -21.86 3.98
CA PRO A 123 -1.81 -23.25 4.42
C PRO A 123 -3.23 -23.84 4.32
N ALA A 124 -4.26 -23.08 4.74
CA ALA A 124 -5.64 -23.56 4.67
C ALA A 124 -6.10 -23.86 3.24
N MET A 125 -5.71 -23.03 2.26
CA MET A 125 -6.00 -23.29 0.85
C MET A 125 -5.27 -24.53 0.35
N GLU A 126 -3.99 -24.73 0.70
CA GLU A 126 -3.21 -25.91 0.31
C GLU A 126 -3.77 -27.19 0.94
N GLU A 127 -4.18 -27.16 2.20
CA GLU A 127 -4.85 -28.27 2.90
C GLU A 127 -6.19 -28.64 2.25
N GLU A 128 -6.94 -27.66 1.72
CA GLU A 128 -8.19 -27.91 0.98
C GLU A 128 -7.99 -28.37 -0.48
N GLY A 129 -6.73 -28.48 -0.93
CA GLY A 129 -6.42 -29.01 -2.25
C GLY A 129 -6.24 -27.94 -3.35
N TYR A 130 -6.10 -26.66 -2.99
CA TYR A 130 -5.64 -25.67 -3.94
C TYR A 130 -4.16 -25.87 -4.26
N ASN A 131 -3.78 -25.61 -5.51
CA ASN A 131 -2.36 -25.62 -5.87
C ASN A 131 -1.64 -24.41 -5.24
N GLN A 132 -0.36 -24.59 -4.93
CA GLN A 132 0.49 -23.55 -4.34
C GLN A 132 0.48 -22.25 -5.15
N GLU A 133 0.44 -22.37 -6.49
CA GLU A 133 0.43 -21.23 -7.40
C GLU A 133 -0.79 -20.33 -7.17
N THR A 134 -1.98 -20.94 -7.02
CA THR A 134 -3.20 -20.16 -6.72
C THR A 134 -3.13 -19.55 -5.32
N SER A 135 -2.73 -20.32 -4.30
CA SER A 135 -2.67 -19.85 -2.91
C SER A 135 -1.72 -18.66 -2.77
N VAL A 136 -0.51 -18.76 -3.32
CA VAL A 136 0.49 -17.68 -3.30
C VAL A 136 0.07 -16.51 -4.18
N GLY A 137 -0.39 -16.78 -5.41
CA GLY A 137 -0.74 -15.76 -6.39
C GLY A 137 -1.89 -14.86 -5.92
N VAL A 138 -2.97 -15.48 -5.42
CA VAL A 138 -4.12 -14.74 -4.88
C VAL A 138 -3.71 -13.93 -3.66
N THR A 139 -3.04 -14.55 -2.68
CA THR A 139 -2.68 -13.89 -1.42
C THR A 139 -1.74 -12.71 -1.64
N ALA A 140 -0.68 -12.90 -2.44
CA ALA A 140 0.25 -11.82 -2.74
C ALA A 140 -0.45 -10.65 -3.47
N ALA A 141 -1.27 -10.96 -4.48
CA ALA A 141 -1.95 -9.94 -5.26
C ALA A 141 -3.05 -9.22 -4.47
N SER A 142 -3.91 -9.94 -3.73
CA SER A 142 -5.01 -9.32 -2.97
C SER A 142 -4.49 -8.44 -1.83
N SER A 143 -3.37 -8.81 -1.21
CA SER A 143 -2.73 -7.98 -0.19
C SER A 143 -2.32 -6.60 -0.71
N THR A 144 -2.07 -6.43 -2.02
CA THR A 144 -1.76 -5.12 -2.59
C THR A 144 -2.91 -4.12 -2.49
N ILE A 145 -4.15 -4.61 -2.35
CA ILE A 145 -5.33 -3.77 -2.09
C ILE A 145 -5.17 -3.02 -0.77
N GLY A 146 -4.38 -3.53 0.17
CA GLY A 146 -4.12 -2.96 1.49
C GLY A 146 -3.54 -1.55 1.50
N ILE A 147 -2.91 -1.11 0.42
CA ILE A 147 -2.45 0.28 0.28
C ILE A 147 -3.31 1.11 -0.67
N VAL A 148 -4.33 0.52 -1.28
CA VAL A 148 -5.25 1.21 -2.21
C VAL A 148 -6.56 1.59 -1.52
N ILE A 149 -7.19 0.64 -0.79
CA ILE A 149 -8.38 0.93 0.02
C ILE A 149 -7.94 1.64 1.32
N PRO A 150 -8.57 2.78 1.68
CA PRO A 150 -8.20 3.52 2.88
C PRO A 150 -8.63 2.82 4.20
N PRO A 151 -7.89 3.10 5.30
CA PRO A 151 -6.75 4.01 5.38
C PRO A 151 -5.50 3.43 4.73
N SER A 152 -4.69 4.27 4.10
CA SER A 152 -3.49 3.86 3.38
C SER A 152 -2.29 4.68 3.84
N ILE A 153 -1.28 4.00 4.36
CA ILE A 153 -0.03 4.64 4.79
C ILE A 153 0.66 5.38 3.62
N PRO A 154 0.81 4.77 2.42
CA PRO A 154 1.34 5.47 1.26
C PRO A 154 0.54 6.72 0.86
N MET A 155 -0.79 6.71 0.95
CA MET A 155 -1.60 7.89 0.64
C MET A 155 -1.37 9.03 1.66
N VAL A 156 -1.17 8.69 2.94
CA VAL A 156 -0.83 9.68 3.98
C VAL A 156 0.52 10.33 3.68
N VAL A 157 1.52 9.53 3.33
CA VAL A 157 2.85 10.04 2.95
C VAL A 157 2.77 10.86 1.66
N TYR A 158 2.07 10.36 0.65
CA TYR A 158 1.86 11.11 -0.59
C TYR A 158 1.22 12.48 -0.33
N SER A 159 0.17 12.52 0.48
CA SER A 159 -0.49 13.77 0.86
C SER A 159 0.47 14.78 1.49
N SER A 160 1.37 14.34 2.36
CA SER A 160 2.36 15.21 3.02
C SER A 160 3.38 15.79 2.04
N VAL A 161 3.71 15.07 0.96
CA VAL A 161 4.70 15.46 -0.05
C VAL A 161 4.07 16.29 -1.17
N ALA A 162 2.86 15.93 -1.59
CA ALA A 162 2.15 16.53 -2.72
C ALA A 162 1.22 17.68 -2.34
N GLY A 163 0.96 17.88 -1.04
CA GLY A 163 -0.05 18.84 -0.58
C GLY A 163 -1.49 18.46 -0.96
N ALA A 164 -1.73 17.19 -1.28
CA ALA A 164 -3.05 16.69 -1.68
C ALA A 164 -3.95 16.42 -0.47
N SER A 165 -5.27 16.60 -0.60
CA SER A 165 -6.23 16.25 0.45
C SER A 165 -6.20 14.75 0.74
N ILE A 166 -5.95 14.36 2.00
CA ILE A 166 -5.99 12.97 2.45
C ILE A 166 -7.40 12.39 2.28
N GLY A 167 -8.43 13.16 2.62
CA GLY A 167 -9.82 12.73 2.47
C GLY A 167 -10.18 12.43 1.02
N ALA A 168 -9.72 13.28 0.07
CA ALA A 168 -9.93 13.07 -1.35
C ALA A 168 -9.18 11.83 -1.87
N LEU A 169 -7.94 11.59 -1.40
CA LEU A 169 -7.17 10.38 -1.72
C LEU A 169 -7.86 9.13 -1.15
N PHE A 170 -8.32 9.18 0.08
CA PHE A 170 -9.02 8.07 0.72
C PHE A 170 -10.30 7.72 -0.04
N LEU A 171 -11.18 8.68 -0.27
CA LEU A 171 -12.40 8.44 -1.07
C LEU A 171 -12.08 7.95 -2.48
N GLY A 172 -11.07 8.55 -3.12
CA GLY A 172 -10.64 8.19 -4.48
C GLY A 172 -10.04 6.78 -4.57
N GLY A 173 -9.50 6.22 -3.49
CA GLY A 173 -8.94 4.87 -3.44
C GLY A 173 -9.98 3.76 -3.30
N VAL A 174 -11.18 4.06 -2.80
CA VAL A 174 -12.23 3.05 -2.55
C VAL A 174 -12.67 2.35 -3.83
N VAL A 175 -13.08 3.11 -4.84
CA VAL A 175 -13.58 2.54 -6.11
C VAL A 175 -12.50 1.74 -6.83
N PRO A 176 -11.27 2.25 -7.03
CA PRO A 176 -10.18 1.47 -7.61
C PRO A 176 -9.88 0.17 -6.85
N GLY A 177 -9.83 0.23 -5.52
CA GLY A 177 -9.60 -0.95 -4.69
C GLY A 177 -10.68 -2.01 -4.85
N ILE A 178 -11.96 -1.61 -4.93
CA ILE A 178 -13.08 -2.52 -5.22
C ILE A 178 -12.95 -3.12 -6.62
N LEU A 179 -12.59 -2.32 -7.63
CA LEU A 179 -12.40 -2.80 -9.00
C LEU A 179 -11.26 -3.82 -9.09
N ILE A 180 -10.16 -3.59 -8.37
CA ILE A 180 -9.05 -4.54 -8.29
C ILE A 180 -9.52 -5.84 -7.65
N GLY A 181 -10.23 -5.78 -6.52
CA GLY A 181 -10.77 -6.96 -5.84
C GLY A 181 -11.71 -7.76 -6.73
N LEU A 182 -12.70 -7.11 -7.35
CA LEU A 182 -13.64 -7.76 -8.27
C LEU A 182 -12.94 -8.37 -9.49
N GLY A 183 -11.96 -7.68 -10.05
CA GLY A 183 -11.16 -8.19 -11.17
C GLY A 183 -10.33 -9.41 -10.78
N GLN A 184 -9.73 -9.42 -9.57
CA GLN A 184 -9.02 -10.60 -9.05
C GLN A 184 -9.97 -11.77 -8.80
N MET A 185 -11.19 -11.52 -8.31
CA MET A 185 -12.23 -12.56 -8.20
C MET A 185 -12.62 -13.10 -9.57
N PHE A 186 -12.68 -12.26 -10.59
CA PHE A 186 -12.92 -12.70 -11.95
C PHE A 186 -11.80 -13.60 -12.49
N VAL A 187 -10.54 -13.32 -12.16
CA VAL A 187 -9.42 -14.20 -12.50
C VAL A 187 -9.57 -15.56 -11.82
N ILE A 188 -9.98 -15.61 -10.53
CA ILE A 188 -10.26 -16.86 -9.82
C ILE A 188 -11.39 -17.64 -10.53
N PHE A 189 -12.47 -16.95 -10.92
CA PHE A 189 -13.59 -17.55 -11.65
C PHE A 189 -13.11 -18.19 -12.96
N MET A 190 -12.29 -17.49 -13.74
CA MET A 190 -11.72 -18.05 -14.98
C MET A 190 -10.78 -19.24 -14.69
N GLY A 191 -9.98 -19.13 -13.62
CA GLY A 191 -9.06 -20.19 -13.19
C GLY A 191 -9.77 -21.48 -12.80
N ASN A 192 -11.00 -21.39 -12.28
CA ASN A 192 -11.78 -22.56 -11.89
C ASN A 192 -12.03 -23.56 -13.04
N LYS A 193 -12.14 -23.06 -14.27
CA LYS A 193 -12.28 -23.93 -15.47
C LYS A 193 -11.08 -24.85 -15.68
N LYS A 194 -9.89 -24.40 -15.26
CA LYS A 194 -8.63 -25.14 -15.44
C LYS A 194 -8.28 -25.99 -14.23
N TYR A 195 -8.46 -25.43 -13.02
CA TYR A 195 -7.93 -25.99 -11.79
C TYR A 195 -8.98 -26.74 -10.96
N HIS A 196 -10.28 -26.61 -11.30
CA HIS A 196 -11.41 -27.29 -10.62
C HIS A 196 -11.33 -27.08 -9.10
N TYR A 197 -11.33 -25.83 -8.66
CA TYR A 197 -11.15 -25.46 -7.26
C TYR A 197 -12.18 -26.14 -6.34
N PRO A 198 -11.78 -26.53 -5.13
CA PRO A 198 -12.69 -27.09 -4.14
C PRO A 198 -13.76 -26.08 -3.74
N LYS A 199 -14.86 -26.59 -3.24
CA LYS A 199 -15.95 -25.85 -2.61
C LYS A 199 -16.20 -26.39 -1.22
N GLN A 200 -16.58 -25.53 -0.30
CA GLN A 200 -16.96 -25.91 1.05
C GLN A 200 -18.47 -26.10 1.17
N ASP A 201 -18.89 -26.85 2.20
CA ASP A 201 -20.29 -26.93 2.56
C ASP A 201 -20.82 -25.58 3.04
N PRO A 202 -22.06 -25.22 2.68
CA PRO A 202 -22.65 -23.96 3.07
C PRO A 202 -22.77 -23.86 4.59
N MET A 203 -22.31 -22.73 5.16
CA MET A 203 -22.49 -22.43 6.57
C MET A 203 -23.98 -22.28 6.91
N SER A 204 -24.42 -22.78 8.08
CA SER A 204 -25.78 -22.54 8.56
C SER A 204 -26.06 -21.05 8.69
N PHE A 205 -27.25 -20.59 8.29
CA PHE A 205 -27.66 -19.20 8.42
C PHE A 205 -27.55 -18.67 9.85
N LYS A 206 -27.86 -19.50 10.85
CA LYS A 206 -27.75 -19.15 12.27
C LYS A 206 -26.29 -18.89 12.67
N ASP A 207 -25.36 -19.71 12.20
CA ASP A 207 -23.94 -19.55 12.52
C ASP A 207 -23.31 -18.39 11.73
N PHE A 208 -23.75 -18.20 10.49
CA PHE A 208 -23.38 -17.01 9.72
C PHE A 208 -23.82 -15.71 10.40
N LEU A 209 -25.07 -15.63 10.89
CA LEU A 209 -25.59 -14.45 11.58
C LEU A 209 -24.81 -14.16 12.87
N LYS A 210 -24.50 -15.18 13.66
CA LYS A 210 -23.66 -15.04 14.87
C LYS A 210 -22.29 -14.53 14.54
N LEU A 211 -21.70 -15.00 13.44
CA LEU A 211 -20.37 -14.59 12.99
C LEU A 211 -20.40 -13.15 12.46
N ALA A 212 -21.43 -12.80 11.67
CA ALA A 212 -21.63 -11.44 11.16
C ALA A 212 -21.74 -10.41 12.29
N ILE A 213 -22.49 -10.71 13.33
CA ILE A 213 -22.61 -9.83 14.52
C ILE A 213 -21.24 -9.67 15.21
N LYS A 214 -20.46 -10.75 15.33
CA LYS A 214 -19.11 -10.68 15.93
C LYS A 214 -18.10 -9.91 15.05
N CYS A 215 -18.28 -9.94 13.73
CA CYS A 215 -17.40 -9.25 12.80
C CYS A 215 -17.82 -7.79 12.53
N LEU A 216 -19.03 -7.40 12.91
CA LEU A 216 -19.52 -6.03 12.74
C LEU A 216 -18.59 -4.98 13.39
N PRO A 217 -18.15 -5.14 14.67
CA PRO A 217 -17.27 -4.15 15.29
C PRO A 217 -15.94 -3.95 14.54
N PRO A 218 -15.16 -4.97 14.14
CA PRO A 218 -13.96 -4.76 13.31
C PRO A 218 -14.24 -4.07 11.99
N VAL A 219 -15.32 -4.41 11.29
CA VAL A 219 -15.70 -3.80 10.00
C VAL A 219 -16.08 -2.33 10.15
N LEU A 220 -16.50 -1.89 11.34
CA LEU A 220 -16.75 -0.47 11.62
C LEU A 220 -15.46 0.37 11.70
N THR A 221 -14.29 -0.24 11.90
CA THR A 221 -13.02 0.52 12.01
C THR A 221 -12.74 1.40 10.80
N PRO A 222 -12.74 0.89 9.54
CA PRO A 222 -12.56 1.74 8.37
C PRO A 222 -13.65 2.82 8.28
N VAL A 223 -14.87 2.51 8.66
CA VAL A 223 -15.98 3.49 8.63
C VAL A 223 -15.72 4.63 9.60
N ILE A 224 -15.21 4.33 10.80
CA ILE A 224 -14.85 5.34 11.82
C ILE A 224 -13.72 6.22 11.30
N ILE A 225 -12.66 5.62 10.75
CA ILE A 225 -11.50 6.35 10.24
C ILE A 225 -11.89 7.25 9.07
N ILE A 226 -12.49 6.66 8.05
CA ILE A 226 -12.87 7.35 6.81
C ILE A 226 -13.93 8.40 7.12
N GLY A 227 -14.96 8.02 7.85
CA GLY A 227 -16.06 8.92 8.24
C GLY A 227 -15.59 10.11 9.08
N GLY A 228 -14.65 9.91 10.00
CA GLY A 228 -14.04 10.97 10.79
C GLY A 228 -13.29 11.99 9.94
N VAL A 229 -12.46 11.50 9.00
CA VAL A 229 -11.67 12.37 8.10
C VAL A 229 -12.56 13.10 7.09
N ILE A 230 -13.48 12.39 6.44
CA ILE A 230 -14.37 12.97 5.42
C ILE A 230 -15.38 13.92 6.04
N GLY A 231 -15.90 13.58 7.22
CA GLY A 231 -16.81 14.46 7.97
C GLY A 231 -16.15 15.73 8.51
N GLY A 232 -14.80 15.86 8.39
CA GLY A 232 -14.06 16.99 8.95
C GLY A 232 -14.06 17.02 10.48
N LEU A 233 -14.44 15.89 11.11
CA LEU A 233 -14.50 15.77 12.59
C LEU A 233 -13.11 15.59 13.19
N CYS A 234 -12.21 14.95 12.44
CA CYS A 234 -10.83 14.71 12.87
C CYS A 234 -9.87 14.65 11.68
N THR A 235 -8.62 14.97 11.97
CA THR A 235 -7.49 14.79 11.05
C THR A 235 -7.19 13.30 10.86
N ALA A 236 -6.37 12.95 9.86
CA ALA A 236 -5.92 11.57 9.67
C ALA A 236 -5.16 11.02 10.88
N THR A 237 -4.38 11.88 11.56
CA THR A 237 -3.62 11.51 12.77
C THR A 237 -4.55 11.24 13.95
N GLU A 238 -5.55 12.08 14.18
CA GLU A 238 -6.55 11.87 15.23
C GLU A 238 -7.39 10.63 14.94
N SER A 239 -7.80 10.42 13.68
CA SER A 239 -8.50 9.19 13.26
C SER A 239 -7.67 7.93 13.51
N ALA A 240 -6.36 7.98 13.26
CA ALA A 240 -5.45 6.87 13.55
C ALA A 240 -5.34 6.61 15.06
N ALA A 241 -5.30 7.67 15.89
CA ALA A 241 -5.31 7.52 17.35
C ALA A 241 -6.63 6.91 17.85
N ILE A 242 -7.77 7.35 17.32
CA ILE A 242 -9.10 6.77 17.61
C ILE A 242 -9.14 5.29 17.20
N ALA A 243 -8.57 4.94 16.04
CA ALA A 243 -8.46 3.55 15.59
C ALA A 243 -7.65 2.69 16.57
N CYS A 244 -6.54 3.20 17.11
CA CYS A 244 -5.76 2.49 18.13
C CYS A 244 -6.59 2.24 19.40
N ILE A 245 -7.26 3.27 19.92
CA ILE A 245 -8.12 3.14 21.11
C ILE A 245 -9.23 2.12 20.84
N TYR A 246 -9.88 2.21 19.69
CA TYR A 246 -10.94 1.28 19.29
C TYR A 246 -10.42 -0.15 19.16
N ALA A 247 -9.25 -0.35 18.54
CA ALA A 247 -8.61 -1.66 18.43
C ALA A 247 -8.28 -2.27 19.81
N ILE A 248 -7.82 -1.45 20.77
CA ILE A 248 -7.59 -1.89 22.16
C ILE A 248 -8.92 -2.31 22.81
N ILE A 249 -9.97 -1.51 22.67
CA ILE A 249 -11.31 -1.84 23.21
C ILE A 249 -11.79 -3.17 22.64
N LEU A 250 -11.69 -3.37 21.32
CA LEU A 250 -12.05 -4.62 20.68
C LEU A 250 -11.21 -5.80 21.20
N GLY A 251 -9.88 -5.64 21.27
CA GLY A 251 -8.99 -6.71 21.68
C GLY A 251 -9.14 -7.14 23.13
N VAL A 252 -9.38 -6.18 24.04
CA VAL A 252 -9.48 -6.43 25.49
C VAL A 252 -10.90 -6.86 25.87
N PHE A 253 -11.93 -6.14 25.45
CA PHE A 253 -13.30 -6.31 25.97
C PHE A 253 -14.17 -7.19 25.08
N VAL A 254 -14.03 -7.12 23.74
CA VAL A 254 -14.90 -7.87 22.82
C VAL A 254 -14.33 -9.25 22.54
N PHE A 255 -13.06 -9.30 22.07
CA PHE A 255 -12.41 -10.56 21.68
C PHE A 255 -11.65 -11.22 22.84
N LYS A 256 -11.27 -10.46 23.86
CA LYS A 256 -10.58 -10.93 25.07
C LYS A 256 -9.25 -11.69 24.77
N ASN A 257 -8.63 -11.35 23.66
CA ASN A 257 -7.39 -11.97 23.19
C ASN A 257 -6.15 -11.07 23.42
N LEU A 258 -6.34 -9.86 23.95
CA LEU A 258 -5.27 -8.91 24.24
C LEU A 258 -5.04 -8.80 25.75
N SER A 259 -3.79 -8.93 26.17
CA SER A 259 -3.36 -8.84 27.57
C SER A 259 -2.24 -7.83 27.75
N LEU A 260 -1.96 -7.42 29.00
CA LEU A 260 -0.84 -6.54 29.34
C LEU A 260 0.52 -7.10 28.88
N LYS A 261 0.67 -8.42 28.79
CA LYS A 261 1.90 -9.07 28.29
C LYS A 261 2.15 -8.80 26.82
N ASP A 262 1.12 -8.49 26.05
CA ASP A 262 1.20 -8.21 24.61
C ASP A 262 1.64 -6.79 24.29
N VAL A 263 1.57 -5.86 25.27
CA VAL A 263 1.88 -4.44 25.06
C VAL A 263 3.33 -4.25 24.61
N LYS A 264 4.30 -4.88 25.29
CA LYS A 264 5.73 -4.75 24.97
C LYS A 264 6.05 -5.28 23.55
N PRO A 265 5.64 -6.50 23.13
CA PRO A 265 5.82 -6.97 21.76
C PRO A 265 5.14 -6.06 20.73
N LEU A 266 3.91 -5.62 20.97
CA LEU A 266 3.17 -4.74 20.07
C LEU A 266 3.89 -3.41 19.83
N LEU A 267 4.36 -2.77 20.90
CA LEU A 267 5.12 -1.53 20.79
C LEU A 267 6.44 -1.75 20.05
N TYR A 268 7.14 -2.85 20.35
CA TYR A 268 8.41 -3.17 19.68
C TYR A 268 8.23 -3.38 18.18
N ASP A 269 7.24 -4.18 17.76
CA ASP A 269 6.94 -4.46 16.35
C ASP A 269 6.50 -3.19 15.63
N THR A 270 5.69 -2.36 16.30
CA THR A 270 5.25 -1.07 15.77
C THR A 270 6.41 -0.11 15.57
N LEU A 271 7.26 0.02 16.58
CA LEU A 271 8.45 0.89 16.52
C LEU A 271 9.41 0.42 15.43
N ARG A 272 9.66 -0.88 15.31
CA ARG A 272 10.56 -1.44 14.31
C ARG A 272 10.07 -1.17 12.89
N THR A 273 8.78 -1.43 12.64
CA THR A 273 8.17 -1.20 11.31
C THR A 273 8.13 0.29 10.96
N SER A 274 7.67 1.12 11.90
CA SER A 274 7.58 2.57 11.71
C SER A 274 8.95 3.22 11.54
N ALA A 275 9.94 2.82 12.34
CA ALA A 275 11.30 3.36 12.27
C ALA A 275 11.94 3.09 10.90
N THR A 276 11.75 1.90 10.34
CA THR A 276 12.28 1.57 9.01
C THR A 276 11.67 2.47 7.93
N SER A 277 10.35 2.66 7.95
CA SER A 277 9.64 3.51 6.99
C SER A 277 9.99 4.99 7.15
N LEU A 278 10.01 5.49 8.39
CA LEU A 278 10.33 6.88 8.68
C LEU A 278 11.81 7.21 8.42
N PHE A 279 12.73 6.27 8.65
CA PHE A 279 14.15 6.46 8.31
C PHE A 279 14.34 6.57 6.78
N ALA A 280 13.66 5.71 6.00
CA ALA A 280 13.67 5.82 4.55
C ALA A 280 13.09 7.18 4.07
N LEU A 281 12.04 7.67 4.73
CA LEU A 281 11.45 8.98 4.48
C LEU A 281 12.44 10.11 4.80
N ALA A 282 13.12 10.05 5.93
CA ALA A 282 14.11 11.05 6.33
C ALA A 282 15.23 11.18 5.29
N THR A 283 15.83 10.05 4.93
CA THR A 283 16.94 10.01 3.95
C THR A 283 16.50 10.39 2.53
N ALA A 284 15.27 10.02 2.13
CA ALA A 284 14.70 10.45 0.87
C ALA A 284 14.47 11.97 0.80
N ASN A 285 14.06 12.61 1.91
CA ASN A 285 13.95 14.08 1.98
C ASN A 285 15.32 14.76 1.81
N ALA A 286 16.38 14.22 2.41
CA ALA A 286 17.73 14.73 2.22
C ALA A 286 18.20 14.61 0.77
N LEU A 287 17.92 13.47 0.10
CA LEU A 287 18.24 13.29 -1.31
C LEU A 287 17.35 14.19 -2.20
N GLY A 288 16.07 14.36 -1.88
CA GLY A 288 15.18 15.29 -2.60
C GLY A 288 15.71 16.73 -2.58
N GLN A 289 16.30 17.19 -1.47
CA GLN A 289 16.97 18.47 -1.37
C GLN A 289 18.18 18.54 -2.29
N LEU A 290 18.97 17.48 -2.35
CA LEU A 290 20.12 17.41 -3.28
C LEU A 290 19.65 17.51 -4.74
N LEU A 291 18.60 16.80 -5.13
CA LEU A 291 18.02 16.87 -6.47
C LEU A 291 17.55 18.29 -6.82
N SER A 292 17.05 19.03 -5.84
CA SER A 292 16.68 20.43 -6.01
C SER A 292 17.89 21.31 -6.25
N TYR A 293 18.99 21.12 -5.54
CA TYR A 293 20.25 21.87 -5.80
C TYR A 293 20.82 21.62 -7.19
N TYR A 294 20.63 20.45 -7.73
CA TYR A 294 21.05 20.10 -9.10
C TYR A 294 19.99 20.45 -10.16
N ASN A 295 18.91 21.15 -9.80
CA ASN A 295 17.81 21.54 -10.69
C ASN A 295 17.23 20.36 -11.51
N VAL A 296 17.19 19.17 -10.90
CA VAL A 296 16.71 17.96 -11.58
C VAL A 296 15.26 18.12 -12.02
N SER A 297 14.42 18.75 -11.22
CA SER A 297 13.01 18.99 -11.56
C SER A 297 12.87 19.78 -12.86
N THR A 298 13.66 20.83 -13.06
CA THR A 298 13.65 21.63 -14.31
C THR A 298 14.12 20.80 -15.51
N SER A 299 15.17 20.02 -15.34
CA SER A 299 15.66 19.14 -16.40
C SER A 299 14.65 18.08 -16.81
N VAL A 300 13.94 17.50 -15.83
CA VAL A 300 12.86 16.53 -16.06
C VAL A 300 11.68 17.19 -16.77
N GLN A 301 11.28 18.41 -16.36
CA GLN A 301 10.23 19.18 -17.03
C GLN A 301 10.57 19.41 -18.52
N GLN A 302 11.78 19.86 -18.82
CA GLN A 302 12.23 20.08 -20.20
C GLN A 302 12.23 18.77 -21.00
N MET A 303 12.68 17.67 -20.40
CA MET A 303 12.66 16.36 -21.03
C MET A 303 11.21 15.94 -21.37
N PHE A 304 10.28 16.08 -20.44
CA PHE A 304 8.88 15.76 -20.71
C PHE A 304 8.25 16.67 -21.76
N ALA A 305 8.53 17.99 -21.71
CA ALA A 305 8.03 18.92 -22.73
C ALA A 305 8.53 18.58 -24.14
N THR A 306 9.77 18.05 -24.25
CA THR A 306 10.38 17.71 -25.53
C THR A 306 9.94 16.36 -26.06
N TYR A 307 9.94 15.31 -25.23
CA TYR A 307 9.73 13.93 -25.66
C TYR A 307 8.33 13.40 -25.43
N PHE A 308 7.55 14.01 -24.50
CA PHE A 308 6.20 13.56 -24.12
C PHE A 308 5.21 14.74 -24.12
N PRO A 309 4.97 15.38 -25.28
CA PRO A 309 4.17 16.62 -25.34
C PRO A 309 2.68 16.42 -25.06
N TYR A 310 2.19 15.19 -25.01
CA TYR A 310 0.78 14.90 -24.79
C TYR A 310 0.52 14.32 -23.39
N LYS A 311 -0.62 14.68 -22.78
CA LYS A 311 -1.06 14.20 -21.46
C LYS A 311 -1.02 12.67 -21.33
N TRP A 312 -1.48 11.96 -22.34
CA TRP A 312 -1.51 10.49 -22.32
C TRP A 312 -0.11 9.85 -22.28
N GLN A 313 0.85 10.45 -22.97
CA GLN A 313 2.25 10.00 -22.94
C GLN A 313 2.87 10.18 -21.57
N PHE A 314 2.63 11.34 -20.94
CA PHE A 314 3.07 11.59 -19.57
C PHE A 314 2.47 10.56 -18.59
N LEU A 315 1.16 10.29 -18.67
CA LEU A 315 0.50 9.31 -17.79
C LEU A 315 1.10 7.91 -17.95
N LEU A 316 1.30 7.43 -19.18
CA LEU A 316 1.93 6.14 -19.43
C LEU A 316 3.39 6.11 -18.99
N ALA A 317 4.15 7.19 -19.20
CA ALA A 317 5.52 7.31 -18.73
C ALA A 317 5.61 7.25 -17.20
N VAL A 318 4.70 7.93 -16.49
CA VAL A 318 4.60 7.89 -15.02
C VAL A 318 4.27 6.47 -14.55
N ILE A 319 3.29 5.80 -15.15
CA ILE A 319 2.94 4.41 -14.82
C ILE A 319 4.15 3.50 -15.05
N GLY A 320 4.77 3.56 -16.23
CA GLY A 320 5.95 2.74 -16.56
C GLY A 320 7.13 3.01 -15.61
N PHE A 321 7.37 4.27 -15.28
CA PHE A 321 8.43 4.68 -14.37
C PHE A 321 8.21 4.14 -12.94
N TYR A 322 7.00 4.28 -12.38
CA TYR A 322 6.71 3.78 -11.05
C TYR A 322 6.56 2.25 -10.99
N LEU A 323 6.12 1.60 -12.08
CA LEU A 323 6.20 0.14 -12.19
C LEU A 323 7.66 -0.32 -12.08
N PHE A 324 8.54 0.33 -12.83
CA PHE A 324 9.98 0.03 -12.78
C PHE A 324 10.57 0.29 -11.40
N LEU A 325 10.32 1.46 -10.80
CA LEU A 325 10.81 1.79 -9.46
C LEU A 325 10.31 0.81 -8.40
N GLY A 326 9.04 0.43 -8.45
CA GLY A 326 8.43 -0.49 -7.50
C GLY A 326 9.04 -1.89 -7.50
N THR A 327 9.76 -2.27 -8.59
CA THR A 327 10.53 -3.52 -8.59
C THR A 327 11.79 -3.47 -7.74
N PHE A 328 12.30 -2.29 -7.39
CA PHE A 328 13.56 -2.11 -6.66
C PHE A 328 13.39 -1.49 -5.29
N MET A 329 12.35 -0.72 -5.06
CA MET A 329 12.15 0.02 -3.81
C MET A 329 10.69 0.04 -3.36
N ASP A 330 10.51 0.27 -2.06
CA ASP A 330 9.18 0.40 -1.45
C ASP A 330 8.48 1.69 -1.90
N ALA A 331 7.16 1.73 -1.70
CA ALA A 331 6.31 2.83 -2.14
C ALA A 331 6.71 4.18 -1.52
N ILE A 332 7.03 4.21 -0.23
CA ILE A 332 7.32 5.46 0.51
C ILE A 332 8.54 6.19 -0.07
N PRO A 333 9.74 5.59 -0.16
CA PRO A 333 10.91 6.28 -0.73
C PRO A 333 10.68 6.69 -2.19
N ALA A 334 10.04 5.84 -3.00
CA ALA A 334 9.77 6.15 -4.41
C ALA A 334 8.90 7.42 -4.58
N MET A 335 7.86 7.57 -3.75
CA MET A 335 7.01 8.75 -3.79
C MET A 335 7.75 10.02 -3.35
N ILE A 336 8.49 9.97 -2.25
CA ILE A 336 9.16 11.15 -1.71
C ILE A 336 10.19 11.71 -2.67
N LEU A 337 10.92 10.84 -3.35
CA LEU A 337 11.95 11.25 -4.30
C LEU A 337 11.37 11.88 -5.56
N PHE A 338 10.34 11.27 -6.12
CA PHE A 338 9.94 11.58 -7.48
C PHE A 338 8.63 12.36 -7.59
N VAL A 339 7.75 12.35 -6.57
CA VAL A 339 6.54 13.17 -6.59
C VAL A 339 6.85 14.66 -6.71
N PRO A 340 7.79 15.26 -5.94
CA PRO A 340 8.10 16.69 -6.08
C PRO A 340 8.67 17.04 -7.47
N VAL A 341 9.34 16.09 -8.11
CA VAL A 341 9.91 16.27 -9.46
C VAL A 341 8.82 16.21 -10.54
N LEU A 342 7.86 15.28 -10.40
CA LEU A 342 6.82 15.04 -11.39
C LEU A 342 5.59 15.92 -11.22
N MET A 343 5.31 16.41 -10.01
CA MET A 343 4.13 17.22 -9.70
C MET A 343 3.99 18.47 -10.59
N PRO A 344 5.05 19.29 -10.79
CA PRO A 344 4.94 20.47 -11.65
C PRO A 344 4.59 20.11 -13.10
N VAL A 345 5.12 18.98 -13.61
CA VAL A 345 4.80 18.49 -14.96
C VAL A 345 3.36 18.03 -15.03
N ALA A 346 2.90 17.26 -14.03
CA ALA A 346 1.50 16.80 -13.95
C ALA A 346 0.51 17.97 -13.93
N THR A 347 0.80 19.01 -13.14
CA THR A 347 -0.02 20.22 -13.05
C THR A 347 -0.08 20.95 -14.39
N ALA A 348 1.02 21.04 -15.13
CA ALA A 348 1.05 21.64 -16.47
C ALA A 348 0.16 20.89 -17.47
N PHE A 349 -0.03 19.57 -17.31
CA PHE A 349 -0.97 18.75 -18.10
C PHE A 349 -2.41 18.75 -17.56
N GLY A 350 -2.71 19.54 -16.53
CA GLY A 350 -4.04 19.58 -15.90
C GLY A 350 -4.40 18.30 -15.16
N ILE A 351 -3.39 17.59 -14.62
CA ILE A 351 -3.57 16.40 -13.77
C ILE A 351 -3.62 16.86 -12.33
N THR A 352 -4.70 16.53 -11.62
CA THR A 352 -4.85 16.90 -10.21
C THR A 352 -3.87 16.13 -9.33
N PRO A 353 -3.42 16.70 -8.19
CA PRO A 353 -2.58 15.97 -7.22
C PRO A 353 -3.22 14.67 -6.75
N VAL A 354 -4.56 14.63 -6.60
CA VAL A 354 -5.28 13.41 -6.20
C VAL A 354 -5.21 12.33 -7.29
N GLN A 355 -5.43 12.70 -8.56
CA GLN A 355 -5.33 11.75 -9.68
C GLN A 355 -3.92 11.16 -9.76
N LEU A 356 -2.89 12.01 -9.72
CA LEU A 356 -1.51 11.57 -9.75
C LEU A 356 -1.20 10.62 -8.58
N GLY A 357 -1.67 10.95 -7.38
CA GLY A 357 -1.46 10.14 -6.18
C GLY A 357 -2.07 8.74 -6.29
N LEU A 358 -3.30 8.65 -6.77
CA LEU A 358 -3.96 7.35 -6.98
C LEU A 358 -3.21 6.50 -8.01
N ILE A 359 -2.78 7.09 -9.13
CA ILE A 359 -1.98 6.41 -10.15
C ILE A 359 -0.69 5.87 -9.53
N ILE A 360 0.04 6.71 -8.80
CA ILE A 360 1.33 6.34 -8.19
C ILE A 360 1.14 5.23 -7.15
N VAL A 361 0.18 5.37 -6.24
CA VAL A 361 -0.05 4.39 -5.18
C VAL A 361 -0.44 3.02 -5.76
N ILE A 362 -1.37 2.98 -6.73
CA ILE A 362 -1.79 1.71 -7.36
C ILE A 362 -0.63 1.09 -8.16
N THR A 363 0.15 1.91 -8.86
CA THR A 363 1.31 1.43 -9.62
C THR A 363 2.37 0.84 -8.69
N LEU A 364 2.66 1.49 -7.57
CA LEU A 364 3.60 0.99 -6.57
C LEU A 364 3.07 -0.25 -5.83
N ALA A 365 1.74 -0.38 -5.68
CA ALA A 365 1.13 -1.60 -5.18
C ALA A 365 1.47 -2.81 -6.08
N VAL A 366 1.45 -2.64 -7.40
CA VAL A 366 1.92 -3.66 -8.35
C VAL A 366 3.41 -3.96 -8.17
N GLY A 367 4.23 -2.95 -7.89
CA GLY A 367 5.66 -3.11 -7.61
C GLY A 367 5.93 -4.05 -6.43
N GLN A 368 5.08 -4.04 -5.39
CA GLN A 368 5.26 -4.89 -4.20
C GLN A 368 5.09 -6.40 -4.47
N VAL A 369 4.60 -6.78 -5.63
CA VAL A 369 4.48 -8.17 -6.07
C VAL A 369 5.34 -8.48 -7.30
N THR A 370 6.22 -7.58 -7.69
CA THR A 370 7.08 -7.71 -8.86
C THR A 370 8.55 -7.83 -8.45
N PRO A 371 9.28 -8.91 -8.85
CA PRO A 371 10.71 -9.05 -8.57
C PRO A 371 11.55 -7.91 -9.18
N PRO A 372 12.76 -7.65 -8.64
CA PRO A 372 13.49 -8.40 -7.62
C PRO A 372 13.08 -8.12 -6.17
N TYR A 373 12.48 -6.96 -5.86
CA TYR A 373 12.17 -6.60 -4.48
C TYR A 373 10.87 -7.24 -3.97
N GLY A 374 9.75 -7.03 -4.64
CA GLY A 374 8.45 -7.68 -4.46
C GLY A 374 8.12 -8.23 -3.06
N LEU A 375 8.08 -7.40 -2.02
CA LEU A 375 8.01 -7.87 -0.63
C LEU A 375 6.80 -8.75 -0.35
N CYS A 376 5.61 -8.40 -0.86
CA CYS A 376 4.41 -9.21 -0.68
C CYS A 376 4.58 -10.58 -1.35
N LEU A 377 5.18 -10.60 -2.54
CA LEU A 377 5.49 -11.85 -3.24
C LEU A 377 6.46 -12.73 -2.46
N LEU A 378 7.52 -12.11 -1.90
CA LEU A 378 8.52 -12.83 -1.10
C LEU A 378 7.92 -13.39 0.19
N ILE A 379 7.05 -12.64 0.88
CA ILE A 379 6.39 -13.08 2.11
C ILE A 379 5.48 -14.27 1.79
N ALA A 380 4.59 -14.15 0.79
CA ALA A 380 3.67 -15.22 0.41
C ALA A 380 4.40 -16.49 -0.08
N GLY A 381 5.45 -16.31 -0.90
CA GLY A 381 6.28 -17.41 -1.36
C GLY A 381 7.03 -18.14 -0.23
N ARG A 382 7.51 -17.40 0.78
CA ARG A 382 8.14 -18.01 1.97
C ARG A 382 7.16 -18.81 2.82
N ILE A 383 5.92 -18.37 2.97
CA ILE A 383 4.88 -19.09 3.73
C ILE A 383 4.60 -20.44 3.08
N SER A 384 4.48 -20.49 1.74
CA SER A 384 4.22 -21.72 0.99
C SER A 384 5.48 -22.55 0.67
N GLY A 385 6.69 -22.02 0.91
CA GLY A 385 7.94 -22.65 0.47
C GLY A 385 8.20 -22.56 -1.04
N MET A 386 7.48 -21.70 -1.77
CA MET A 386 7.60 -21.57 -3.21
C MET A 386 8.76 -20.65 -3.61
N SER A 387 9.47 -21.00 -4.70
CA SER A 387 10.54 -20.15 -5.25
C SER A 387 9.99 -18.85 -5.84
N VAL A 388 10.80 -17.78 -5.79
CA VAL A 388 10.41 -16.44 -6.26
C VAL A 388 9.94 -16.45 -7.72
N GLN A 389 10.61 -17.20 -8.60
CA GLN A 389 10.28 -17.29 -10.02
C GLN A 389 8.90 -17.94 -10.24
N LYS A 390 8.58 -19.00 -9.49
CA LYS A 390 7.26 -19.65 -9.55
C LYS A 390 6.18 -18.74 -8.96
N SER A 391 6.46 -18.13 -7.81
CA SER A 391 5.55 -17.17 -7.18
C SER A 391 5.22 -15.99 -8.11
N PHE A 392 6.21 -15.48 -8.84
CA PHE A 392 5.98 -14.38 -9.79
C PHE A 392 5.08 -14.81 -10.97
N LYS A 393 5.34 -15.98 -11.55
CA LYS A 393 4.45 -16.52 -12.61
C LYS A 393 3.02 -16.69 -12.12
N ALA A 394 2.84 -17.11 -10.88
CA ALA A 394 1.54 -17.33 -10.26
C ALA A 394 0.75 -16.00 -10.07
N VAL A 395 1.44 -14.91 -9.76
CA VAL A 395 0.80 -13.62 -9.46
C VAL A 395 0.46 -12.81 -10.73
N ILE A 396 1.09 -13.09 -11.88
CA ILE A 396 0.91 -12.32 -13.13
C ILE A 396 -0.56 -12.10 -13.51
N PRO A 397 -1.46 -13.10 -13.53
CA PRO A 397 -2.85 -12.89 -13.95
C PRO A 397 -3.58 -11.88 -13.06
N TYR A 398 -3.26 -11.87 -11.77
CA TYR A 398 -3.86 -10.96 -10.79
C TYR A 398 -3.26 -9.55 -10.86
N ILE A 399 -1.96 -9.43 -11.13
CA ILE A 399 -1.28 -8.14 -11.34
C ILE A 399 -1.88 -7.41 -12.56
N MET A 400 -2.17 -8.13 -13.64
CA MET A 400 -2.74 -7.54 -14.84
C MET A 400 -4.05 -6.81 -14.56
N VAL A 401 -4.85 -7.26 -13.59
CA VAL A 401 -6.05 -6.55 -13.14
C VAL A 401 -5.67 -5.16 -12.60
N SER A 402 -4.69 -5.09 -11.71
CA SER A 402 -4.24 -3.82 -11.12
C SER A 402 -3.66 -2.87 -12.18
N VAL A 403 -2.92 -3.41 -13.16
CA VAL A 403 -2.42 -2.63 -14.30
C VAL A 403 -3.56 -2.08 -15.15
N VAL A 404 -4.58 -2.88 -15.44
CA VAL A 404 -5.77 -2.42 -16.17
C VAL A 404 -6.49 -1.32 -15.39
N VAL A 405 -6.70 -1.50 -14.09
CA VAL A 405 -7.38 -0.50 -13.24
C VAL A 405 -6.58 0.81 -13.18
N VAL A 406 -5.25 0.77 -13.04
CA VAL A 406 -4.45 2.02 -13.02
C VAL A 406 -4.51 2.74 -14.36
N VAL A 407 -4.50 2.02 -15.49
CA VAL A 407 -4.65 2.60 -16.81
C VAL A 407 -6.06 3.22 -16.97
N LEU A 408 -7.11 2.52 -16.54
CA LEU A 408 -8.47 3.07 -16.55
C LEU A 408 -8.56 4.38 -15.77
N ILE A 409 -8.01 4.46 -14.56
CA ILE A 409 -8.03 5.68 -13.74
C ILE A 409 -7.18 6.80 -14.35
N ALA A 410 -6.08 6.45 -15.00
CA ALA A 410 -5.24 7.44 -15.66
C ALA A 410 -5.99 8.16 -16.79
N PHE A 411 -6.77 7.42 -17.58
CA PHE A 411 -7.51 7.96 -18.73
C PHE A 411 -8.95 8.36 -18.41
N LEU A 412 -9.57 7.74 -17.42
CA LEU A 412 -10.94 7.97 -16.97
C LEU A 412 -10.98 8.26 -15.48
N PRO A 413 -10.42 9.41 -15.03
CA PRO A 413 -10.30 9.72 -13.61
C PRO A 413 -11.65 9.82 -12.89
N ASP A 414 -12.74 10.09 -13.63
CA ASP A 414 -14.10 10.14 -13.08
C ASP A 414 -14.53 8.82 -12.44
N ILE A 415 -13.95 7.70 -12.82
CA ILE A 415 -14.18 6.40 -12.16
C ILE A 415 -13.72 6.46 -10.69
N ALA A 416 -12.51 6.96 -10.44
CA ALA A 416 -11.99 7.13 -9.09
C ALA A 416 -12.66 8.29 -8.35
N PHE A 417 -13.06 9.32 -9.09
CA PHE A 417 -13.69 10.52 -8.51
C PHE A 417 -15.20 10.42 -8.36
N ALA A 418 -15.84 9.33 -8.80
CA ALA A 418 -17.29 9.15 -8.69
C ALA A 418 -17.75 9.27 -7.22
N LEU A 419 -17.11 8.56 -6.31
CA LEU A 419 -17.44 8.60 -4.89
C LEU A 419 -17.07 9.93 -4.22
N PRO A 420 -15.85 10.47 -4.41
CA PRO A 420 -15.51 11.81 -3.93
C PRO A 420 -16.45 12.91 -4.39
N LYS A 421 -16.77 12.96 -5.69
CA LYS A 421 -17.70 13.96 -6.25
C LYS A 421 -19.13 13.85 -5.69
N LEU A 422 -19.55 12.63 -5.33
CA LEU A 422 -20.87 12.40 -4.73
C LEU A 422 -20.93 12.88 -3.27
N ILE A 423 -19.87 12.67 -2.49
CA ILE A 423 -19.86 12.93 -1.04
C ILE A 423 -19.37 14.34 -0.74
N LYS A 424 -18.38 14.83 -1.46
CA LYS A 424 -17.69 16.11 -1.25
C LYS A 424 -17.38 16.80 -2.59
N PRO A 425 -18.41 17.29 -3.32
CA PRO A 425 -18.22 17.93 -4.61
C PRO A 425 -17.31 19.17 -4.56
N GLU A 426 -17.20 19.80 -3.39
CA GLU A 426 -16.32 20.95 -3.18
C GLU A 426 -14.81 20.66 -3.24
N TRP A 427 -14.41 19.42 -3.35
CA TRP A 427 -12.99 19.02 -3.48
C TRP A 427 -12.50 18.92 -4.94
N PHE A 428 -13.40 19.07 -5.91
CA PHE A 428 -13.13 18.85 -7.34
C PHE A 428 -13.72 19.92 -8.25
#